data_3a4f729dd50647b0e2fbaaabe4b8a8dd
#
_entry.id   3a4f729dd50647b0e2fbaaabe4b8a8dd
#
_cell.length_a   1.000
_cell.length_b   1.000
_cell.length_c   1.000
_cell.angle_alpha   90.00
_cell.angle_beta   90.00
_cell.angle_gamma   90.00
#
_symmetry.space_group_name_H-M   'P 1'
#
loop_
_entity.id
_entity.type
_entity.pdbx_description
1 polymer ?
#
loop_
_entity_poly.entity_id
_entity_poly.type
_entity_poly.pdbx_seq_one_letter_code
_entity_poly.pdbx_strand_id
1 'polypeptide(L)'
;MMQNSTRSATKVLIVDDHPVVLSGCRSLFASDNSVKIEEATDAKSGHRAYVTRKPDVTVIDIKLPDVSGFELMRRIRKDDPDAKIIMFSMNDDPAFVVRAIEMGAQGYVAKGDDPRMLVKAVRKVAAGDNFISPQLAEAVTFSGASIKANPASQMTARELEILRLLGRGDKIVEVADALEISYKTVANTTSLLKQKLGAKNHSDLIRIAVEMGLG
;
A
#
# COMPACT_ATOMS: atom_id res chain seq x y z
N MET A 1 43.67 -11.31 9.45
CA MET A 1 42.60 -12.26 9.20
C MET A 1 41.29 -11.50 9.14
N MET A 2 40.84 -11.16 7.92
CA MET A 2 39.53 -10.53 7.73
C MET A 2 38.45 -11.59 7.87
N GLN A 3 37.61 -11.46 8.91
CA GLN A 3 36.44 -12.30 9.06
C GLN A 3 35.46 -11.95 7.92
N ASN A 4 35.35 -12.84 6.96
CA ASN A 4 34.34 -12.82 5.92
C ASN A 4 33.03 -13.23 6.60
N SER A 5 32.32 -12.27 7.20
CA SER A 5 30.98 -12.47 7.73
C SER A 5 30.08 -12.76 6.52
N THR A 6 29.77 -14.04 6.30
CA THR A 6 28.75 -14.46 5.34
C THR A 6 27.42 -13.87 5.77
N ARG A 7 27.11 -12.66 5.28
CA ARG A 7 25.76 -12.07 5.44
C ARG A 7 24.77 -13.07 4.88
N SER A 8 23.89 -13.60 5.72
CA SER A 8 22.78 -14.43 5.23
C SER A 8 21.96 -13.65 4.22
N ALA A 9 21.43 -14.33 3.20
CA ALA A 9 20.60 -13.70 2.19
C ALA A 9 19.38 -13.02 2.85
N THR A 10 19.05 -11.81 2.43
CA THR A 10 17.88 -11.07 2.87
C THR A 10 16.60 -11.80 2.43
N LYS A 11 15.78 -12.20 3.36
CA LYS A 11 14.50 -12.87 3.11
C LYS A 11 13.44 -11.84 2.81
N VAL A 12 12.83 -11.93 1.64
CA VAL A 12 11.76 -11.02 1.20
C VAL A 12 10.49 -11.81 0.97
N LEU A 13 9.44 -11.48 1.69
CA LEU A 13 8.09 -11.99 1.43
C LEU A 13 7.36 -11.02 0.50
N ILE A 14 6.83 -11.51 -0.62
CA ILE A 14 6.00 -10.73 -1.54
C ILE A 14 4.58 -11.27 -1.47
N VAL A 15 3.62 -10.39 -1.18
CA VAL A 15 2.20 -10.73 -1.09
C VAL A 15 1.45 -9.97 -2.18
N ASP A 16 1.04 -10.69 -3.22
CA ASP A 16 0.37 -10.14 -4.41
C ASP A 16 -0.43 -11.24 -5.10
N ASP A 17 -1.66 -10.98 -5.49
CA ASP A 17 -2.52 -11.98 -6.15
C ASP A 17 -2.33 -12.06 -7.67
N HIS A 18 -1.51 -11.15 -8.25
CA HIS A 18 -1.26 -11.12 -9.68
C HIS A 18 -0.04 -11.99 -10.07
N PRO A 19 -0.23 -13.12 -10.77
CA PRO A 19 0.88 -14.02 -11.14
C PRO A 19 1.98 -13.34 -11.96
N VAL A 20 1.61 -12.36 -12.80
CA VAL A 20 2.57 -11.61 -13.63
C VAL A 20 3.50 -10.76 -12.75
N VAL A 21 2.97 -10.13 -11.69
CA VAL A 21 3.76 -9.35 -10.75
C VAL A 21 4.74 -10.24 -9.99
N LEU A 22 4.27 -11.37 -9.44
CA LEU A 22 5.12 -12.34 -8.75
C LEU A 22 6.23 -12.86 -9.67
N SER A 23 5.89 -13.21 -10.93
CA SER A 23 6.88 -13.65 -11.91
C SER A 23 7.90 -12.57 -12.24
N GLY A 24 7.44 -11.31 -12.37
CA GLY A 24 8.32 -10.15 -12.55
C GLY A 24 9.27 -9.96 -11.38
N CYS A 25 8.77 -10.04 -10.16
CA CYS A 25 9.58 -9.96 -8.95
C CYS A 25 10.63 -11.08 -8.87
N ARG A 26 10.25 -12.33 -9.15
CA ARG A 26 11.23 -13.44 -9.22
C ARG A 26 12.36 -13.14 -10.21
N SER A 27 12.01 -12.71 -11.41
CA SER A 27 12.98 -12.39 -12.46
C SER A 27 13.88 -11.22 -12.06
N LEU A 28 13.33 -10.22 -11.41
CA LEU A 28 14.03 -9.01 -10.96
C LEU A 28 15.14 -9.33 -9.94
N PHE A 29 14.88 -10.28 -9.05
CA PHE A 29 15.83 -10.69 -8.01
C PHE A 29 16.64 -11.96 -8.36
N ALA A 30 16.38 -12.61 -9.51
CA ALA A 30 16.99 -13.88 -9.88
C ALA A 30 18.53 -13.83 -9.96
N SER A 31 19.10 -12.68 -10.32
CA SER A 31 20.57 -12.48 -10.40
C SER A 31 21.20 -12.03 -9.07
N ASP A 32 20.40 -11.77 -8.04
CA ASP A 32 20.88 -11.27 -6.74
C ASP A 32 20.88 -12.38 -5.69
N ASN A 33 21.97 -13.12 -5.60
CA ASN A 33 22.14 -14.20 -4.61
C ASN A 33 22.06 -13.71 -3.14
N SER A 34 22.04 -12.39 -2.90
CA SER A 34 21.88 -11.81 -1.57
C SER A 34 20.42 -11.65 -1.14
N VAL A 35 19.46 -11.99 -2.00
CA VAL A 35 18.03 -11.91 -1.73
C VAL A 35 17.37 -13.26 -1.96
N LYS A 36 16.51 -13.68 -1.05
CA LYS A 36 15.67 -14.88 -1.16
C LYS A 36 14.20 -14.46 -1.12
N ILE A 37 13.46 -14.76 -2.20
CA ILE A 37 12.04 -14.44 -2.34
C ILE A 37 11.18 -15.59 -1.85
N GLU A 38 10.15 -15.24 -1.10
CA GLU A 38 8.98 -16.07 -0.78
C GLU A 38 7.72 -15.34 -1.23
N GLU A 39 6.68 -16.08 -1.60
CA GLU A 39 5.47 -15.52 -2.20
C GLU A 39 4.22 -15.98 -1.47
N ALA A 40 3.21 -15.12 -1.46
CA ALA A 40 1.86 -15.42 -1.05
C ALA A 40 0.88 -14.67 -1.95
N THR A 41 -0.32 -15.21 -2.16
CA THR A 41 -1.31 -14.68 -3.11
C THR A 41 -2.53 -14.05 -2.44
N ASP A 42 -2.58 -14.05 -1.12
CA ASP A 42 -3.67 -13.47 -0.32
C ASP A 42 -3.15 -13.07 1.07
N ALA A 43 -3.89 -12.26 1.81
CA ALA A 43 -3.47 -11.78 3.11
C ALA A 43 -3.37 -12.90 4.16
N LYS A 44 -4.21 -13.92 4.08
CA LYS A 44 -4.19 -15.05 5.03
C LYS A 44 -2.91 -15.88 4.88
N SER A 45 -2.55 -16.24 3.65
CA SER A 45 -1.29 -16.95 3.34
C SER A 45 -0.08 -16.06 3.61
N GLY A 46 -0.15 -14.75 3.30
CA GLY A 46 0.87 -13.75 3.59
C GLY A 46 1.17 -13.64 5.08
N HIS A 47 0.13 -13.49 5.92
CA HIS A 47 0.31 -13.43 7.36
C HIS A 47 0.92 -14.73 7.93
N ARG A 48 0.42 -15.89 7.47
CA ARG A 48 0.99 -17.19 7.88
C ARG A 48 2.46 -17.30 7.47
N ALA A 49 2.80 -16.92 6.24
CA ALA A 49 4.19 -16.93 5.76
C ALA A 49 5.07 -15.99 6.59
N TYR A 50 4.59 -14.78 6.93
CA TYR A 50 5.30 -13.85 7.80
C TYR A 50 5.67 -14.49 9.14
N VAL A 51 4.68 -15.04 9.84
CA VAL A 51 4.87 -15.65 11.17
C VAL A 51 5.84 -16.84 11.14
N THR A 52 5.72 -17.70 10.10
CA THR A 52 6.52 -18.94 10.00
C THR A 52 7.91 -18.75 9.44
N ARG A 53 8.10 -17.81 8.52
CA ARG A 53 9.35 -17.62 7.76
C ARG A 53 10.20 -16.47 8.30
N LYS A 54 9.58 -15.54 9.03
CA LYS A 54 10.21 -14.35 9.61
C LYS A 54 11.07 -13.63 8.55
N PRO A 55 10.44 -13.03 7.52
CA PRO A 55 11.15 -12.30 6.49
C PRO A 55 11.80 -11.03 7.06
N ASP A 56 12.91 -10.61 6.45
CA ASP A 56 13.57 -9.35 6.78
C ASP A 56 12.81 -8.15 6.22
N VAL A 57 12.10 -8.33 5.10
CA VAL A 57 11.26 -7.31 4.46
C VAL A 57 10.01 -7.98 3.90
N THR A 58 8.85 -7.34 4.06
CA THR A 58 7.59 -7.78 3.46
C THR A 58 7.10 -6.73 2.47
N VAL A 59 6.88 -7.14 1.23
CA VAL A 59 6.28 -6.34 0.15
C VAL A 59 4.82 -6.73 0.04
N ILE A 60 3.90 -5.77 0.13
CA ILE A 60 2.46 -6.05 0.20
C ILE A 60 1.72 -5.24 -0.86
N ASP A 61 0.93 -5.91 -1.71
CA ASP A 61 -0.05 -5.21 -2.53
C ASP A 61 -1.20 -4.69 -1.66
N ILE A 62 -1.70 -3.51 -2.01
CA ILE A 62 -2.88 -2.92 -1.36
C ILE A 62 -4.15 -3.71 -1.69
N LYS A 63 -4.28 -4.17 -2.95
CA LYS A 63 -5.43 -4.93 -3.42
C LYS A 63 -5.16 -6.42 -3.32
N LEU A 64 -5.64 -7.06 -2.27
CA LEU A 64 -5.62 -8.52 -2.10
C LEU A 64 -7.05 -9.06 -2.13
N PRO A 65 -7.25 -10.33 -2.53
CA PRO A 65 -8.59 -10.88 -2.80
C PRO A 65 -9.44 -11.06 -1.54
N ASP A 66 -8.84 -11.26 -0.38
CA ASP A 66 -9.55 -11.55 0.87
C ASP A 66 -9.74 -10.30 1.75
N VAL A 67 -8.67 -9.55 2.00
CA VAL A 67 -8.71 -8.27 2.72
C VAL A 67 -7.66 -7.32 2.14
N SER A 68 -7.76 -6.01 2.41
CA SER A 68 -6.77 -5.06 1.90
C SER A 68 -5.38 -5.31 2.48
N GLY A 69 -4.32 -4.98 1.71
CA GLY A 69 -2.94 -5.04 2.18
C GLY A 69 -2.66 -4.16 3.40
N PHE A 70 -3.41 -3.08 3.59
CA PHE A 70 -3.35 -2.29 4.83
C PHE A 70 -3.81 -3.08 6.06
N GLU A 71 -4.83 -3.92 5.89
CA GLU A 71 -5.29 -4.79 6.98
C GLU A 71 -4.26 -5.89 7.27
N LEU A 72 -3.62 -6.45 6.24
CA LEU A 72 -2.51 -7.39 6.41
C LEU A 72 -1.35 -6.71 7.16
N MET A 73 -0.94 -5.51 6.73
CA MET A 73 0.11 -4.74 7.41
C MET A 73 -0.24 -4.50 8.88
N ARG A 74 -1.48 -4.11 9.18
CA ARG A 74 -1.95 -3.90 10.56
C ARG A 74 -1.84 -5.18 11.41
N ARG A 75 -2.20 -6.35 10.83
CA ARG A 75 -2.07 -7.64 11.53
C ARG A 75 -0.61 -7.99 11.79
N ILE A 76 0.25 -7.85 10.80
CA ILE A 76 1.69 -8.09 10.94
C ILE A 76 2.27 -7.20 12.04
N ARG A 77 2.00 -5.89 12.00
CA ARG A 77 2.52 -4.94 12.99
C ARG A 77 1.95 -5.10 14.39
N LYS A 78 0.78 -5.73 14.53
CA LYS A 78 0.25 -6.11 15.83
C LYS A 78 1.09 -7.23 16.47
N ASP A 79 1.56 -8.18 15.64
CA ASP A 79 2.38 -9.32 16.11
C ASP A 79 3.86 -8.95 16.20
N ASP A 80 4.33 -8.03 15.35
CA ASP A 80 5.70 -7.53 15.26
C ASP A 80 5.70 -6.03 14.94
N PRO A 81 5.82 -5.15 15.96
CA PRO A 81 5.87 -3.70 15.77
C PRO A 81 7.05 -3.20 14.92
N ASP A 82 8.14 -3.97 14.85
CA ASP A 82 9.35 -3.61 14.11
C ASP A 82 9.38 -4.19 12.69
N ALA A 83 8.28 -4.83 12.25
CA ALA A 83 8.14 -5.40 10.92
C ALA A 83 8.46 -4.38 9.83
N LYS A 84 9.37 -4.73 8.92
CA LYS A 84 9.76 -3.89 7.79
C LYS A 84 8.84 -4.15 6.60
N ILE A 85 8.03 -3.16 6.26
CA ILE A 85 6.94 -3.30 5.27
C ILE A 85 7.08 -2.27 4.17
N ILE A 86 6.96 -2.72 2.92
CA ILE A 86 6.86 -1.91 1.71
C ILE A 86 5.48 -2.14 1.11
N MET A 87 4.74 -1.07 0.87
CA MET A 87 3.52 -1.15 0.06
C MET A 87 3.90 -1.09 -1.43
N PHE A 88 3.36 -2.01 -2.24
CA PHE A 88 3.66 -2.13 -3.66
C PHE A 88 2.34 -2.21 -4.43
N SER A 89 1.92 -1.13 -5.08
CA SER A 89 0.56 -0.99 -5.58
C SER A 89 0.49 -0.32 -6.95
N MET A 90 -0.57 -0.62 -7.71
CA MET A 90 -0.93 0.16 -8.90
C MET A 90 -1.41 1.59 -8.57
N ASN A 91 -1.66 1.87 -7.29
CA ASN A 91 -2.14 3.17 -6.86
C ASN A 91 -0.97 4.10 -6.56
N ASP A 92 -0.86 5.19 -7.31
CA ASP A 92 0.16 6.23 -7.20
C ASP A 92 -0.37 7.52 -6.52
N ASP A 93 -1.60 7.49 -6.02
CA ASP A 93 -2.22 8.62 -5.35
C ASP A 93 -1.52 8.96 -4.02
N PRO A 94 -1.11 10.24 -3.82
CA PRO A 94 -0.44 10.70 -2.61
C PRO A 94 -1.15 10.34 -1.30
N ALA A 95 -2.48 10.29 -1.29
CA ALA A 95 -3.24 9.95 -0.09
C ALA A 95 -3.00 8.51 0.37
N PHE A 96 -2.80 7.56 -0.56
CA PHE A 96 -2.45 6.18 -0.21
C PHE A 96 -1.02 6.07 0.29
N VAL A 97 -0.10 6.87 -0.26
CA VAL A 97 1.30 6.93 0.20
C VAL A 97 1.35 7.45 1.63
N VAL A 98 0.71 8.60 1.90
CA VAL A 98 0.63 9.21 3.25
C VAL A 98 0.03 8.22 4.24
N ARG A 99 -1.10 7.59 3.88
CA ARG A 99 -1.73 6.57 4.72
C ARG A 99 -0.80 5.41 5.04
N ALA A 100 -0.08 4.89 4.06
CA ALA A 100 0.87 3.78 4.26
C ALA A 100 1.94 4.15 5.30
N ILE A 101 2.52 5.35 5.17
CA ILE A 101 3.56 5.85 6.07
C ILE A 101 3.00 6.06 7.49
N GLU A 102 1.82 6.67 7.63
CA GLU A 102 1.16 6.87 8.94
C GLU A 102 0.82 5.56 9.64
N MET A 103 0.48 4.52 8.87
CA MET A 103 0.27 3.17 9.40
C MET A 103 1.58 2.42 9.69
N GLY A 104 2.74 3.03 9.37
CA GLY A 104 4.06 2.53 9.70
C GLY A 104 4.72 1.68 8.60
N ALA A 105 4.33 1.82 7.33
CA ALA A 105 5.13 1.30 6.23
C ALA A 105 6.45 2.09 6.14
N GLN A 106 7.57 1.38 5.95
CA GLN A 106 8.87 2.00 5.71
C GLN A 106 9.11 2.26 4.22
N GLY A 107 8.29 1.70 3.35
CA GLY A 107 8.41 1.94 1.91
C GLY A 107 7.08 1.98 1.18
N TYR A 108 7.09 2.72 0.06
CA TYR A 108 6.02 2.71 -0.92
C TYR A 108 6.61 2.80 -2.34
N VAL A 109 6.17 1.89 -3.22
CA VAL A 109 6.58 1.82 -4.62
C VAL A 109 5.35 1.59 -5.47
N ALA A 110 5.17 2.36 -6.54
CA ALA A 110 4.12 2.09 -7.51
C ALA A 110 4.53 0.93 -8.43
N LYS A 111 3.58 0.05 -8.79
CA LYS A 111 3.84 -1.05 -9.75
C LYS A 111 4.13 -0.54 -11.17
N GLY A 112 3.76 0.73 -11.47
CA GLY A 112 4.08 1.42 -12.71
C GLY A 112 5.47 2.05 -12.76
N ASP A 113 6.19 2.10 -11.64
CA ASP A 113 7.55 2.63 -11.58
C ASP A 113 8.56 1.70 -12.30
N ASP A 114 9.75 2.23 -12.55
CA ASP A 114 10.88 1.39 -12.98
C ASP A 114 11.06 0.21 -11.99
N PRO A 115 11.05 -1.05 -12.47
CA PRO A 115 11.17 -2.23 -11.61
C PRO A 115 12.39 -2.17 -10.66
N ARG A 116 13.45 -1.46 -11.04
CA ARG A 116 14.64 -1.23 -10.20
C ARG A 116 14.32 -0.45 -8.91
N MET A 117 13.19 0.28 -8.86
CA MET A 117 12.77 0.98 -7.65
C MET A 117 12.39 -0.01 -6.54
N LEU A 118 11.77 -1.14 -6.87
CA LEU A 118 11.48 -2.19 -5.89
C LEU A 118 12.76 -2.79 -5.29
N VAL A 119 13.77 -3.05 -6.12
CA VAL A 119 15.10 -3.53 -5.62
C VAL A 119 15.73 -2.51 -4.68
N LYS A 120 15.70 -1.23 -5.06
CA LYS A 120 16.18 -0.13 -4.22
C LYS A 120 15.44 -0.06 -2.89
N ALA A 121 14.10 -0.14 -2.93
CA ALA A 121 13.24 -0.12 -1.76
C ALA A 121 13.59 -1.26 -0.79
N VAL A 122 13.66 -2.50 -1.30
CA VAL A 122 13.99 -3.68 -0.51
C VAL A 122 15.36 -3.53 0.18
N ARG A 123 16.37 -3.08 -0.54
CA ARG A 123 17.73 -2.89 0.03
C ARG A 123 17.76 -1.82 1.11
N LYS A 124 17.09 -0.68 0.88
CA LYS A 124 17.04 0.43 1.84
C LYS A 124 16.24 0.05 3.09
N VAL A 125 15.07 -0.53 2.91
CA VAL A 125 14.21 -0.93 4.02
C VAL A 125 14.84 -2.08 4.82
N ALA A 126 15.53 -3.02 4.17
CA ALA A 126 16.33 -4.05 4.86
C ALA A 126 17.41 -3.43 5.74
N ALA A 127 18.06 -2.35 5.28
CA ALA A 127 19.08 -1.60 6.03
C ALA A 127 18.48 -0.74 7.17
N GLY A 128 17.16 -0.57 7.23
CA GLY A 128 16.48 0.26 8.23
C GLY A 128 16.11 1.66 7.76
N ASP A 129 16.37 1.99 6.49
CA ASP A 129 16.02 3.28 5.89
C ASP A 129 14.60 3.27 5.34
N ASN A 130 13.97 4.43 5.25
CA ASN A 130 12.70 4.60 4.56
C ASN A 130 12.92 4.77 3.04
N PHE A 131 11.92 4.37 2.24
CA PHE A 131 11.95 4.55 0.81
C PHE A 131 10.56 4.88 0.24
N ILE A 132 10.47 5.98 -0.49
CA ILE A 132 9.35 6.30 -1.38
C ILE A 132 9.98 6.53 -2.76
N SER A 133 9.35 6.06 -3.84
CA SER A 133 9.86 6.36 -5.18
C SER A 133 9.86 7.88 -5.42
N PRO A 134 10.84 8.43 -6.16
CA PRO A 134 11.01 9.88 -6.28
C PRO A 134 9.78 10.61 -6.77
N GLN A 135 9.07 10.05 -7.76
CA GLN A 135 7.85 10.64 -8.33
C GLN A 135 6.74 10.74 -7.28
N LEU A 136 6.57 9.71 -6.44
CA LEU A 136 5.57 9.72 -5.38
C LEU A 136 5.95 10.67 -4.25
N ALA A 137 7.22 10.77 -3.90
CA ALA A 137 7.69 11.73 -2.90
C ALA A 137 7.44 13.18 -3.34
N GLU A 138 7.67 13.47 -4.61
CA GLU A 138 7.37 14.75 -5.21
C GLU A 138 5.85 15.03 -5.21
N ALA A 139 5.04 14.07 -5.66
CA ALA A 139 3.59 14.18 -5.68
C ALA A 139 2.99 14.41 -4.27
N VAL A 140 3.49 13.73 -3.24
CA VAL A 140 3.09 13.96 -1.84
C VAL A 140 3.44 15.38 -1.40
N THR A 141 4.61 15.88 -1.77
CA THR A 141 5.05 17.23 -1.40
C THR A 141 4.17 18.31 -2.07
N PHE A 142 3.87 18.16 -3.35
CA PHE A 142 3.05 19.12 -4.11
C PHE A 142 1.56 19.05 -3.79
N SER A 143 1.03 17.89 -3.41
CA SER A 143 -0.38 17.74 -3.06
C SER A 143 -0.76 18.44 -1.75
N GLY A 144 0.22 18.93 -0.97
CA GLY A 144 -0.01 19.47 0.37
C GLY A 144 -0.50 18.40 1.37
N ALA A 145 -0.47 17.13 0.98
CA ALA A 145 -0.84 16.03 1.86
C ALA A 145 0.14 15.96 3.03
N SER A 146 -0.35 16.34 4.21
CA SER A 146 0.46 16.36 5.43
C SER A 146 0.40 15.00 6.12
N ILE A 147 1.54 14.40 6.37
CA ILE A 147 1.64 13.14 7.11
C ILE A 147 1.00 13.23 8.51
N LYS A 148 0.96 14.43 9.13
CA LYS A 148 0.50 14.60 10.51
C LYS A 148 -0.98 14.98 10.69
N ALA A 149 -1.73 15.30 9.63
CA ALA A 149 -3.09 15.82 9.73
C ALA A 149 -4.06 15.34 8.64
N ASN A 150 -3.73 14.26 7.91
CA ASN A 150 -4.57 13.81 6.81
C ASN A 150 -5.72 12.93 7.31
N PRO A 151 -7.00 13.35 7.14
CA PRO A 151 -8.15 12.52 7.47
C PRO A 151 -8.16 11.14 6.76
N ALA A 152 -7.41 10.98 5.65
CA ALA A 152 -7.24 9.72 4.97
C ALA A 152 -6.64 8.61 5.84
N SER A 153 -5.82 8.95 6.83
CA SER A 153 -5.23 7.97 7.76
C SER A 153 -6.27 7.18 8.57
N GLN A 154 -7.43 7.79 8.80
CA GLN A 154 -8.54 7.18 9.55
C GLN A 154 -9.50 6.38 8.66
N MET A 155 -9.26 6.34 7.35
CA MET A 155 -10.12 5.63 6.41
C MET A 155 -9.61 4.22 6.12
N THR A 156 -10.50 3.30 5.84
CA THR A 156 -10.13 2.01 5.26
C THR A 156 -9.67 2.20 3.81
N ALA A 157 -8.90 1.25 3.27
CA ALA A 157 -8.51 1.31 1.86
C ALA A 157 -9.72 1.42 0.93
N ARG A 158 -10.82 0.73 1.28
CA ARG A 158 -12.06 0.75 0.51
C ARG A 158 -12.78 2.11 0.58
N GLU A 159 -12.80 2.73 1.74
CA GLU A 159 -13.34 4.07 1.92
C GLU A 159 -12.56 5.12 1.11
N LEU A 160 -11.23 5.00 1.11
CA LEU A 160 -10.36 5.90 0.37
C LEU A 160 -10.54 5.71 -1.16
N GLU A 161 -10.68 4.46 -1.62
CA GLU A 161 -10.91 4.14 -3.03
C GLU A 161 -12.27 4.69 -3.52
N ILE A 162 -13.33 4.52 -2.73
CA ILE A 162 -14.64 5.11 -3.04
C ILE A 162 -14.56 6.64 -3.05
N LEU A 163 -13.92 7.25 -2.06
CA LEU A 163 -13.78 8.69 -1.97
C LEU A 163 -13.04 9.27 -3.18
N ARG A 164 -11.99 8.58 -3.64
CA ARG A 164 -11.21 8.97 -4.82
C ARG A 164 -12.06 8.97 -6.10
N LEU A 165 -12.83 7.92 -6.34
CA LEU A 165 -13.70 7.86 -7.53
C LEU A 165 -14.78 8.94 -7.48
N LEU A 166 -15.40 9.16 -6.31
CA LEU A 166 -16.34 10.27 -6.12
C LEU A 166 -15.68 11.63 -6.34
N GLY A 167 -14.43 11.82 -5.90
CA GLY A 167 -13.65 13.04 -6.10
C GLY A 167 -13.38 13.35 -7.57
N ARG A 168 -13.28 12.33 -8.43
CA ARG A 168 -13.19 12.45 -9.89
C ARG A 168 -14.51 12.79 -10.57
N GLY A 169 -15.61 12.79 -9.81
CA GLY A 169 -16.94 13.08 -10.32
C GLY A 169 -17.75 11.86 -10.72
N ASP A 170 -17.26 10.63 -10.46
CA ASP A 170 -18.00 9.40 -10.75
C ASP A 170 -19.27 9.31 -9.91
N LYS A 171 -20.36 8.85 -10.53
CA LYS A 171 -21.61 8.62 -9.83
C LYS A 171 -21.54 7.34 -9.00
N ILE A 172 -22.37 7.23 -7.95
CA ILE A 172 -22.41 6.06 -7.07
C ILE A 172 -22.58 4.74 -7.86
N VAL A 173 -23.34 4.75 -8.96
CA VAL A 173 -23.52 3.57 -9.83
C VAL A 173 -22.20 3.22 -10.53
N GLU A 174 -21.53 4.20 -11.10
CA GLU A 174 -20.25 4.03 -11.80
C GLU A 174 -19.15 3.54 -10.84
N VAL A 175 -19.14 4.06 -9.61
CA VAL A 175 -18.25 3.57 -8.53
C VAL A 175 -18.57 2.14 -8.15
N ALA A 176 -19.86 1.75 -8.08
CA ALA A 176 -20.26 0.39 -7.76
C ALA A 176 -19.80 -0.60 -8.83
N ASP A 177 -19.95 -0.24 -10.11
CA ASP A 177 -19.53 -1.04 -11.26
C ASP A 177 -17.99 -1.15 -11.31
N ALA A 178 -17.29 -0.02 -11.18
CA ALA A 178 -15.82 0.02 -11.20
C ALA A 178 -15.15 -0.79 -10.07
N LEU A 179 -15.83 -0.91 -8.95
CA LEU A 179 -15.32 -1.61 -7.78
C LEU A 179 -15.94 -3.01 -7.58
N GLU A 180 -16.79 -3.45 -8.52
CA GLU A 180 -17.50 -4.74 -8.48
C GLU A 180 -18.26 -4.99 -7.16
N ILE A 181 -18.95 -3.96 -6.64
CA ILE A 181 -19.74 -4.02 -5.41
C ILE A 181 -21.16 -3.48 -5.61
N SER A 182 -22.05 -3.78 -4.65
CA SER A 182 -23.42 -3.31 -4.76
C SER A 182 -23.53 -1.79 -4.61
N TYR A 183 -24.50 -1.18 -5.33
CA TYR A 183 -24.89 0.22 -5.15
C TYR A 183 -25.10 0.56 -3.66
N LYS A 184 -25.78 -0.34 -2.93
CA LYS A 184 -26.08 -0.16 -1.50
C LYS A 184 -24.80 -0.04 -0.66
N THR A 185 -23.78 -0.82 -0.99
CA THR A 185 -22.47 -0.76 -0.31
C THR A 185 -21.82 0.60 -0.51
N VAL A 186 -21.77 1.11 -1.77
CA VAL A 186 -21.20 2.43 -2.07
C VAL A 186 -21.99 3.54 -1.38
N ALA A 187 -23.34 3.50 -1.44
CA ALA A 187 -24.19 4.51 -0.82
C ALA A 187 -24.02 4.57 0.71
N ASN A 188 -23.93 3.41 1.37
CA ASN A 188 -23.68 3.32 2.81
C ASN A 188 -22.30 3.87 3.16
N THR A 189 -21.27 3.47 2.41
CA THR A 189 -19.89 3.96 2.62
C THR A 189 -19.80 5.48 2.39
N THR A 190 -20.47 6.00 1.34
CA THR A 190 -20.54 7.46 1.09
C THR A 190 -21.19 8.20 2.27
N SER A 191 -22.21 7.61 2.90
CA SER A 191 -22.83 8.20 4.09
C SER A 191 -21.89 8.21 5.30
N LEU A 192 -21.13 7.14 5.51
CA LEU A 192 -20.10 7.06 6.55
C LEU A 192 -18.96 8.06 6.29
N LEU A 193 -18.53 8.19 5.04
CA LEU A 193 -17.48 9.16 4.64
C LEU A 193 -17.92 10.60 4.91
N LYS A 194 -19.18 10.95 4.59
CA LYS A 194 -19.72 12.28 4.94
C LYS A 194 -19.64 12.53 6.44
N GLN A 195 -20.00 11.56 7.25
CA GLN A 195 -19.94 11.68 8.70
C GLN A 195 -18.49 11.80 9.22
N LYS A 196 -17.57 10.96 8.73
CA LYS A 196 -16.14 10.97 9.10
C LYS A 196 -15.45 12.29 8.73
N LEU A 197 -15.80 12.86 7.60
CA LEU A 197 -15.20 14.09 7.05
C LEU A 197 -15.95 15.37 7.41
N GLY A 198 -17.08 15.26 8.11
CA GLY A 198 -17.91 16.41 8.43
C GLY A 198 -18.58 17.05 7.21
N ALA A 199 -18.70 16.33 6.08
CA ALA A 199 -19.30 16.82 4.85
C ALA A 199 -20.83 16.96 5.02
N LYS A 200 -21.37 18.15 4.69
CA LYS A 200 -22.80 18.47 4.83
C LYS A 200 -23.66 17.77 3.78
N ASN A 201 -23.13 17.55 2.60
CA ASN A 201 -23.82 16.94 1.47
C ASN A 201 -22.82 16.24 0.53
N HIS A 202 -23.30 15.69 -0.59
CA HIS A 202 -22.47 14.98 -1.56
C HIS A 202 -21.44 15.89 -2.25
N SER A 203 -21.86 17.10 -2.65
CA SER A 203 -20.97 18.08 -3.29
C SER A 203 -19.85 18.55 -2.35
N ASP A 204 -20.15 18.70 -1.07
CA ASP A 204 -19.18 19.04 -0.04
C ASP A 204 -18.16 17.89 0.17
N LEU A 205 -18.65 16.64 0.11
CA LEU A 205 -17.78 15.46 0.16
C LEU A 205 -16.80 15.43 -1.03
N ILE A 206 -17.29 15.71 -2.25
CA ILE A 206 -16.45 15.80 -3.46
C ILE A 206 -15.40 16.91 -3.30
N ARG A 207 -15.81 18.11 -2.85
CA ARG A 207 -14.89 19.21 -2.60
C ARG A 207 -13.78 18.82 -1.61
N ILE A 208 -14.14 18.18 -0.50
CA ILE A 208 -13.16 17.68 0.48
C ILE A 208 -12.23 16.65 -0.15
N ALA A 209 -12.74 15.73 -0.97
CA ALA A 209 -11.92 14.74 -1.67
C ALA A 209 -10.89 15.42 -2.59
N VAL A 210 -11.30 16.45 -3.34
CA VAL A 210 -10.39 17.23 -4.21
C VAL A 210 -9.35 17.98 -3.36
N GLU A 211 -9.74 18.62 -2.25
CA GLU A 211 -8.83 19.30 -1.33
C GLU A 211 -7.81 18.34 -0.68
N MET A 212 -8.18 17.06 -0.54
CA MET A 212 -7.28 15.99 -0.06
C MET A 212 -6.37 15.43 -1.17
N GLY A 213 -6.44 15.95 -2.41
CA GLY A 213 -5.67 15.45 -3.54
C GLY A 213 -6.23 14.17 -4.17
N LEU A 214 -7.51 13.87 -3.95
CA LEU A 214 -8.20 12.65 -4.42
C LEU A 214 -9.11 12.91 -5.64
N GLY A 215 -8.86 13.96 -6.41
CA GLY A 215 -9.66 14.34 -7.56
C GLY A 215 -8.99 14.13 -8.92
#